data_a575d05ab56fba6125fdb023c19b8d08
#
_entry.id   a575d05ab56fba6125fdb023c19b8d08
#
_cell.length_a   1.000
_cell.length_b   1.000
_cell.length_c   1.000
_cell.angle_alpha   90.00
_cell.angle_beta   90.00
_cell.angle_gamma   90.00
#
_symmetry.space_group_name_H-M   'P 1'
#
loop_
_entity.id
_entity.type
_entity.pdbx_description
1 polymer ?
#
loop_
_entity_poly.entity_id
_entity_poly.type
_entity_poly.pdbx_seq_one_letter_code
_entity_poly.pdbx_strand_id
1 'polypeptide(L)'
;YLSFMPEIDDVYEDSEKEYLFLIDISGSMMGVKLEETKRAVIECLKQLDEGDKFNIIAFDHEFKVMSAHAIEYNEKNMQEAERYINSLHAAGGTEILNPIKFALYENTEKVILLFTDGQVGNEKQIIDFVKEHGKNSRIFPFGIDSNVNSYFIKQLAKAGNGKAELIQPNEKIDDKIIRTFARIQTPMVENIQVDYGQNKLVDEIKEENSLFNYEFFNVFAKIEEIKDDIKLKGKILGKEYTWKIAKEEITNTD
;
A
#
# COMPACT_ATOMS: atom_id res chain seq x y z
N TYR A 1 -25.85 5.20 -0.45
CA TYR A 1 -24.48 5.57 -0.84
C TYR A 1 -23.98 6.68 0.08
N LEU A 2 -22.77 6.51 0.58
CA LEU A 2 -22.12 7.48 1.45
C LEU A 2 -20.73 7.74 0.86
N SER A 3 -20.41 9.01 0.60
CA SER A 3 -19.11 9.47 0.13
C SER A 3 -18.58 10.51 1.12
N PHE A 4 -17.36 10.33 1.57
CA PHE A 4 -16.73 11.17 2.56
C PHE A 4 -15.27 11.44 2.17
N MET A 5 -14.82 12.67 2.29
CA MET A 5 -13.43 13.06 2.07
C MET A 5 -12.88 13.64 3.39
N PRO A 6 -12.04 12.89 4.12
CA PRO A 6 -11.43 13.42 5.32
C PRO A 6 -10.41 14.51 4.97
N GLU A 7 -10.50 15.65 5.61
CA GLU A 7 -9.45 16.65 5.59
C GLU A 7 -8.43 16.31 6.66
N ILE A 8 -7.18 16.14 6.25
CA ILE A 8 -6.03 15.85 7.11
C ILE A 8 -5.14 17.09 7.11
N ASP A 9 -5.65 18.18 7.69
CA ASP A 9 -4.90 19.41 7.79
C ASP A 9 -3.97 19.38 9.01
N ASP A 10 -2.78 19.95 8.87
CA ASP A 10 -1.80 20.17 9.94
C ASP A 10 -1.28 18.92 10.68
N VAL A 11 -1.37 17.75 10.06
CA VAL A 11 -0.76 16.54 10.61
C VAL A 11 0.56 16.27 9.91
N TYR A 12 1.67 16.55 10.60
CA TYR A 12 3.03 16.26 10.11
C TYR A 12 3.59 15.06 10.84
N GLU A 13 4.25 14.18 10.11
CA GLU A 13 5.04 13.09 10.66
C GLU A 13 6.51 13.46 10.53
N ASP A 14 7.13 13.85 11.64
CA ASP A 14 8.57 14.13 11.74
C ASP A 14 9.28 12.91 12.33
N SER A 15 9.08 11.74 11.72
CA SER A 15 9.68 10.49 12.16
C SER A 15 10.46 9.84 11.03
N GLU A 16 11.67 9.38 11.33
CA GLU A 16 12.46 8.54 10.44
C GLU A 16 11.66 7.28 10.07
N LYS A 17 11.58 6.98 8.78
CA LYS A 17 10.84 5.83 8.25
C LYS A 17 11.77 4.78 7.68
N GLU A 18 11.33 3.52 7.75
CA GLU A 18 12.01 2.41 7.09
C GLU A 18 11.22 1.98 5.85
N TYR A 19 11.84 2.13 4.68
CA TYR A 19 11.24 1.77 3.39
C TYR A 19 11.85 0.48 2.85
N LEU A 20 11.01 -0.48 2.50
CA LEU A 20 11.42 -1.72 1.83
C LEU A 20 10.83 -1.80 0.43
N PHE A 21 11.68 -1.89 -0.57
CA PHE A 21 11.28 -2.02 -1.98
C PHE A 21 11.45 -3.48 -2.41
N LEU A 22 10.33 -4.18 -2.57
CA LEU A 22 10.27 -5.56 -3.04
C LEU A 22 10.00 -5.55 -4.54
N ILE A 23 10.99 -5.94 -5.35
CA ILE A 23 10.93 -5.88 -6.80
C ILE A 23 10.86 -7.28 -7.37
N ASP A 24 9.74 -7.60 -7.99
CA ASP A 24 9.58 -8.81 -8.78
C ASP A 24 10.49 -8.74 -10.03
N ILE A 25 11.39 -9.71 -10.14
CA ILE A 25 12.27 -9.89 -11.29
C ILE A 25 11.98 -11.22 -12.00
N SER A 26 10.77 -11.76 -11.86
CA SER A 26 10.35 -12.96 -12.59
C SER A 26 10.31 -12.72 -14.10
N GLY A 27 10.27 -13.81 -14.87
CA GLY A 27 10.28 -13.74 -16.33
C GLY A 27 9.13 -12.93 -16.93
N SER A 28 7.98 -12.85 -16.28
CA SER A 28 6.82 -12.07 -16.71
C SER A 28 7.04 -10.55 -16.61
N MET A 29 7.97 -10.10 -15.76
CA MET A 29 8.38 -8.69 -15.64
C MET A 29 9.37 -8.24 -16.73
N MET A 30 9.79 -9.13 -17.62
CA MET A 30 10.81 -8.83 -18.65
C MET A 30 10.43 -7.62 -19.52
N GLY A 31 11.43 -6.81 -19.88
CA GLY A 31 11.32 -5.68 -20.80
C GLY A 31 10.86 -4.40 -20.12
N VAL A 32 9.87 -3.73 -20.70
CA VAL A 32 9.42 -2.39 -20.29
C VAL A 32 8.98 -2.36 -18.82
N LYS A 33 8.27 -3.41 -18.35
CA LYS A 33 7.77 -3.47 -16.97
C LYS A 33 8.91 -3.34 -15.94
N LEU A 34 9.94 -4.19 -16.05
CA LEU A 34 11.06 -4.14 -15.13
C LEU A 34 11.87 -2.84 -15.28
N GLU A 35 12.13 -2.39 -16.50
CA GLU A 35 12.93 -1.18 -16.72
C GLU A 35 12.24 0.09 -16.22
N GLU A 36 10.92 0.21 -16.38
CA GLU A 36 10.16 1.34 -15.82
C GLU A 36 10.06 1.24 -14.28
N THR A 37 9.86 0.03 -13.73
CA THR A 37 9.88 -0.19 -12.28
C THR A 37 11.24 0.20 -11.68
N LYS A 38 12.36 -0.18 -12.30
CA LYS A 38 13.70 0.22 -11.84
C LYS A 38 13.86 1.74 -11.79
N ARG A 39 13.47 2.43 -12.89
CA ARG A 39 13.53 3.90 -12.93
C ARG A 39 12.69 4.53 -11.83
N ALA A 40 11.45 4.03 -11.65
CA ALA A 40 10.55 4.52 -10.63
C ALA A 40 11.11 4.33 -9.22
N VAL A 41 11.66 3.16 -8.90
CA VAL A 41 12.25 2.90 -7.57
C VAL A 41 13.45 3.82 -7.32
N ILE A 42 14.30 4.06 -8.31
CA ILE A 42 15.41 5.03 -8.19
C ILE A 42 14.88 6.44 -7.90
N GLU A 43 13.83 6.88 -8.59
CA GLU A 43 13.23 8.20 -8.34
C GLU A 43 12.50 8.27 -6.98
N CYS A 44 11.90 7.17 -6.50
CA CYS A 44 11.34 7.09 -5.15
C CYS A 44 12.45 7.22 -4.08
N LEU A 45 13.57 6.52 -4.27
CA LEU A 45 14.71 6.61 -3.34
C LEU A 45 15.27 8.04 -3.24
N LYS A 46 15.27 8.82 -4.33
CA LYS A 46 15.70 10.21 -4.32
C LYS A 46 14.77 11.15 -3.55
N GLN A 47 13.56 10.70 -3.22
CA GLN A 47 12.57 11.45 -2.45
C GLN A 47 12.60 11.13 -0.94
N LEU A 48 13.49 10.24 -0.50
CA LEU A 48 13.68 9.94 0.91
C LEU A 48 14.34 11.12 1.61
N ASP A 49 13.98 11.31 2.87
CA ASP A 49 14.53 12.36 3.72
C ASP A 49 15.78 11.87 4.48
N GLU A 50 16.60 12.81 4.93
CA GLU A 50 17.72 12.51 5.82
C GLU A 50 17.21 11.88 7.11
N GLY A 51 17.78 10.74 7.50
CA GLY A 51 17.33 9.92 8.63
C GLY A 51 16.49 8.70 8.20
N ASP A 52 15.83 8.75 7.05
CA ASP A 52 15.13 7.58 6.53
C ASP A 52 16.08 6.41 6.29
N LYS A 53 15.55 5.20 6.45
CA LYS A 53 16.26 3.95 6.14
C LYS A 53 15.57 3.23 5.01
N PHE A 54 16.36 2.50 4.21
CA PHE A 54 15.78 1.70 3.14
C PHE A 54 16.52 0.40 2.90
N ASN A 55 15.85 -0.54 2.25
CA ASN A 55 16.46 -1.72 1.66
C ASN A 55 15.72 -2.12 0.37
N ILE A 56 16.40 -2.91 -0.48
CA ILE A 56 15.86 -3.40 -1.73
C ILE A 56 15.95 -4.92 -1.72
N ILE A 57 14.84 -5.57 -2.03
CA ILE A 57 14.68 -7.01 -2.09
C ILE A 57 14.22 -7.35 -3.50
N ALA A 58 15.08 -7.96 -4.31
CA ALA A 58 14.71 -8.47 -5.62
C ALA A 58 14.34 -9.95 -5.50
N PHE A 59 13.26 -10.38 -6.14
CA PHE A 59 12.82 -11.77 -6.05
C PHE A 59 12.27 -12.31 -7.38
N ASP A 60 12.53 -13.60 -7.56
CA ASP A 60 11.93 -14.47 -8.58
C ASP A 60 11.46 -15.78 -7.91
N HIS A 61 12.02 -16.94 -8.19
CA HIS A 61 11.84 -18.19 -7.44
C HIS A 61 12.71 -18.23 -6.17
N GLU A 62 13.68 -17.34 -6.06
CA GLU A 62 14.50 -17.03 -4.89
C GLU A 62 14.41 -15.52 -4.58
N PHE A 63 15.07 -15.06 -3.53
CA PHE A 63 15.19 -13.62 -3.30
C PHE A 63 16.62 -13.23 -2.90
N LYS A 64 16.97 -12.00 -3.24
CA LYS A 64 18.25 -11.38 -2.92
C LYS A 64 18.01 -10.03 -2.28
N VAL A 65 18.72 -9.74 -1.21
CA VAL A 65 18.69 -8.46 -0.53
C VAL A 65 19.90 -7.63 -0.90
N MET A 66 19.71 -6.33 -1.03
CA MET A 66 20.83 -5.40 -1.26
C MET A 66 21.73 -5.33 -0.02
N SER A 67 21.11 -5.32 1.16
CA SER A 67 21.80 -5.30 2.46
C SER A 67 21.13 -6.25 3.45
N ALA A 68 21.88 -6.76 4.43
CA ALA A 68 21.33 -7.62 5.48
C ALA A 68 20.28 -6.90 6.36
N HIS A 69 20.41 -5.59 6.53
CA HIS A 69 19.47 -4.71 7.26
C HIS A 69 19.18 -3.47 6.42
N ALA A 70 18.13 -2.73 6.77
CA ALA A 70 17.88 -1.41 6.19
C ALA A 70 19.05 -0.46 6.50
N ILE A 71 19.46 0.32 5.53
CA ILE A 71 20.59 1.25 5.59
C ILE A 71 20.08 2.68 5.52
N GLU A 72 20.80 3.61 6.15
CA GLU A 72 20.46 5.03 6.14
C GLU A 72 20.51 5.60 4.72
N TYR A 73 19.54 6.48 4.43
CA TYR A 73 19.57 7.24 3.19
C TYR A 73 20.70 8.28 3.24
N ASN A 74 21.62 8.16 2.32
CA ASN A 74 22.69 9.11 2.04
C ASN A 74 23.20 8.90 0.60
N GLU A 75 24.00 9.86 0.11
CA GLU A 75 24.49 9.84 -1.28
C GLU A 75 25.25 8.54 -1.63
N LYS A 76 26.10 8.04 -0.74
CA LYS A 76 26.86 6.80 -0.96
C LYS A 76 25.92 5.60 -1.12
N ASN A 77 25.00 5.44 -0.17
CA ASN A 77 24.05 4.32 -0.16
C ASN A 77 23.08 4.40 -1.33
N MET A 78 22.70 5.63 -1.75
CA MET A 78 21.92 5.85 -2.95
C MET A 78 22.65 5.39 -4.23
N GLN A 79 23.93 5.70 -4.38
CA GLN A 79 24.73 5.23 -5.51
C GLN A 79 24.90 3.70 -5.51
N GLU A 80 24.98 3.07 -4.33
CA GLU A 80 25.00 1.61 -4.22
C GLU A 80 23.66 0.99 -4.61
N ALA A 81 22.55 1.59 -4.18
CA ALA A 81 21.21 1.17 -4.55
C ALA A 81 20.96 1.28 -6.05
N GLU A 82 21.35 2.39 -6.67
CA GLU A 82 21.22 2.58 -8.12
C GLU A 82 22.01 1.52 -8.91
N ARG A 83 23.24 1.21 -8.49
CA ARG A 83 24.02 0.13 -9.10
C ARG A 83 23.36 -1.23 -8.94
N TYR A 84 22.83 -1.52 -7.73
CA TYR A 84 22.12 -2.77 -7.47
C TYR A 84 20.86 -2.90 -8.34
N ILE A 85 20.00 -1.86 -8.36
CA ILE A 85 18.77 -1.85 -9.17
C ILE A 85 19.11 -2.04 -10.67
N ASN A 86 20.10 -1.31 -11.19
CA ASN A 86 20.49 -1.41 -12.59
C ASN A 86 21.04 -2.80 -12.96
N SER A 87 21.58 -3.54 -11.99
CA SER A 87 22.08 -4.92 -12.20
C SER A 87 20.98 -5.98 -12.22
N LEU A 88 19.74 -5.65 -11.87
CA LEU A 88 18.62 -6.60 -11.85
C LEU A 88 18.21 -6.99 -13.27
N HIS A 89 17.96 -8.27 -13.48
CA HIS A 89 17.51 -8.84 -14.75
C HIS A 89 16.36 -9.80 -14.50
N ALA A 90 15.36 -9.77 -15.37
CA ALA A 90 14.20 -10.65 -15.25
C ALA A 90 14.57 -12.09 -15.59
N ALA A 91 14.24 -13.04 -14.70
CA ALA A 91 14.40 -14.47 -14.88
C ALA A 91 13.50 -15.28 -13.94
N GLY A 92 13.31 -16.55 -14.21
CA GLY A 92 12.67 -17.49 -13.29
C GLY A 92 11.17 -17.34 -13.10
N GLY A 93 10.67 -17.95 -12.04
CA GLY A 93 9.27 -17.88 -11.60
C GLY A 93 9.01 -16.78 -10.57
N THR A 94 7.88 -16.84 -9.86
CA THR A 94 7.49 -15.82 -8.87
C THR A 94 7.21 -16.47 -7.52
N GLU A 95 7.98 -16.13 -6.49
CA GLU A 95 7.77 -16.54 -5.09
C GLU A 95 7.78 -15.32 -4.17
N ILE A 96 6.59 -14.85 -3.75
CA ILE A 96 6.41 -13.61 -2.97
C ILE A 96 6.48 -13.87 -1.46
N LEU A 97 6.13 -15.07 -0.97
CA LEU A 97 5.96 -15.32 0.46
C LEU A 97 7.27 -15.14 1.25
N ASN A 98 8.38 -15.64 0.72
CA ASN A 98 9.66 -15.55 1.43
C ASN A 98 10.22 -14.13 1.48
N PRO A 99 10.19 -13.31 0.41
CA PRO A 99 10.47 -11.87 0.48
C PRO A 99 9.62 -11.13 1.51
N ILE A 100 8.31 -11.40 1.57
CA ILE A 100 7.41 -10.79 2.58
C ILE A 100 7.78 -11.26 3.99
N LYS A 101 8.07 -12.55 4.19
CA LYS A 101 8.53 -13.05 5.50
C LYS A 101 9.81 -12.34 5.95
N PHE A 102 10.76 -12.14 5.05
CA PHE A 102 11.98 -11.40 5.35
C PHE A 102 11.67 -9.94 5.70
N ALA A 103 10.82 -9.28 4.90
CA ALA A 103 10.43 -7.89 5.14
C ALA A 103 9.73 -7.68 6.50
N LEU A 104 8.96 -8.66 6.96
CA LEU A 104 8.20 -8.61 8.22
C LEU A 104 8.91 -9.31 9.39
N TYR A 105 10.13 -9.82 9.20
CA TYR A 105 10.84 -10.58 10.23
C TYR A 105 11.07 -9.76 11.51
N GLU A 106 11.49 -8.52 11.38
CA GLU A 106 11.54 -7.57 12.49
C GLU A 106 10.20 -6.86 12.57
N ASN A 107 9.51 -6.99 13.69
CA ASN A 107 8.19 -6.40 13.92
C ASN A 107 8.29 -4.89 14.24
N THR A 108 9.02 -4.15 13.39
CA THR A 108 9.17 -2.69 13.43
C THR A 108 8.21 -2.02 12.46
N GLU A 109 7.99 -0.74 12.63
CA GLU A 109 7.19 0.05 11.70
C GLU A 109 7.93 0.20 10.36
N LYS A 110 7.28 -0.23 9.26
CA LYS A 110 7.87 -0.24 7.93
C LYS A 110 6.86 0.15 6.85
N VAL A 111 7.36 0.82 5.84
CA VAL A 111 6.64 1.09 4.59
C VAL A 111 7.17 0.13 3.53
N ILE A 112 6.36 -0.82 3.11
CA ILE A 112 6.73 -1.87 2.16
C ILE A 112 6.06 -1.59 0.82
N LEU A 113 6.85 -1.38 -0.23
CA LEU A 113 6.39 -1.23 -1.59
C LEU A 113 6.68 -2.53 -2.35
N LEU A 114 5.66 -3.20 -2.85
CA LEU A 114 5.78 -4.45 -3.61
C LEU A 114 5.41 -4.20 -5.07
N PHE A 115 6.33 -4.46 -5.99
CA PHE A 115 6.14 -4.31 -7.43
C PHE A 115 6.12 -5.69 -8.08
N THR A 116 4.97 -6.08 -8.64
CA THR A 116 4.78 -7.43 -9.22
C THR A 116 3.68 -7.42 -10.28
N ASP A 117 3.71 -8.34 -11.21
CA ASP A 117 2.54 -8.63 -12.06
C ASP A 117 1.59 -9.67 -11.42
N GLY A 118 1.85 -10.08 -10.18
CA GLY A 118 0.91 -10.71 -9.26
C GLY A 118 0.47 -12.13 -9.59
N GLN A 119 1.23 -12.88 -10.37
CA GLN A 119 0.93 -14.28 -10.69
C GLN A 119 1.59 -15.23 -9.67
N VAL A 120 0.89 -15.57 -8.61
CA VAL A 120 1.33 -16.54 -7.61
C VAL A 120 0.24 -17.61 -7.38
N GLY A 121 0.61 -18.76 -6.87
CA GLY A 121 -0.33 -19.87 -6.62
C GLY A 121 -0.73 -20.02 -5.15
N ASN A 122 -0.23 -19.17 -4.25
CA ASN A 122 -0.39 -19.28 -2.80
C ASN A 122 -0.89 -17.98 -2.14
N GLU A 123 -1.74 -17.23 -2.84
CA GLU A 123 -2.25 -15.91 -2.45
C GLU A 123 -2.83 -15.90 -1.03
N LYS A 124 -3.67 -16.91 -0.72
CA LYS A 124 -4.29 -17.02 0.61
C LYS A 124 -3.23 -17.14 1.72
N GLN A 125 -2.19 -17.93 1.50
CA GLN A 125 -1.12 -18.11 2.48
C GLN A 125 -0.35 -16.81 2.73
N ILE A 126 -0.11 -16.03 1.68
CA ILE A 126 0.55 -14.73 1.77
C ILE A 126 -0.31 -13.75 2.56
N ILE A 127 -1.60 -13.64 2.22
CA ILE A 127 -2.55 -12.75 2.89
C ILE A 127 -2.68 -13.10 4.38
N ASP A 128 -2.83 -14.39 4.71
CA ASP A 128 -2.97 -14.85 6.08
C ASP A 128 -1.69 -14.56 6.89
N PHE A 129 -0.52 -14.76 6.30
CA PHE A 129 0.76 -14.42 6.92
C PHE A 129 0.88 -12.92 7.21
N VAL A 130 0.51 -12.06 6.26
CA VAL A 130 0.54 -10.60 6.44
C VAL A 130 -0.44 -10.14 7.52
N LYS A 131 -1.64 -10.70 7.59
CA LYS A 131 -2.61 -10.40 8.67
C LYS A 131 -2.06 -10.72 10.06
N GLU A 132 -1.29 -11.78 10.17
CA GLU A 132 -0.73 -12.22 11.45
C GLU A 132 0.49 -11.37 11.86
N HIS A 133 1.39 -11.06 10.90
CA HIS A 133 2.72 -10.49 11.18
C HIS A 133 2.88 -9.04 10.73
N GLY A 134 2.02 -8.51 9.87
CA GLY A 134 2.15 -7.19 9.25
C GLY A 134 1.52 -6.02 10.02
N LYS A 135 1.18 -6.19 11.31
CA LYS A 135 0.39 -5.21 12.08
C LYS A 135 1.04 -3.83 12.21
N ASN A 136 2.37 -3.78 12.25
CA ASN A 136 3.15 -2.56 12.41
C ASN A 136 3.71 -2.05 11.06
N SER A 137 3.32 -2.67 9.94
CA SER A 137 3.81 -2.28 8.63
C SER A 137 2.67 -1.83 7.73
N ARG A 138 2.99 -0.95 6.78
CA ARG A 138 2.09 -0.57 5.70
C ARG A 138 2.58 -1.18 4.40
N ILE A 139 1.77 -1.97 3.72
CA ILE A 139 2.13 -2.65 2.47
C ILE A 139 1.38 -2.04 1.30
N PHE A 140 2.11 -1.51 0.34
CA PHE A 140 1.61 -0.87 -0.87
C PHE A 140 1.99 -1.73 -2.09
N PRO A 141 1.14 -2.66 -2.49
CA PRO A 141 1.41 -3.48 -3.67
C PRO A 141 1.00 -2.74 -4.95
N PHE A 142 1.91 -2.70 -5.90
CA PHE A 142 1.73 -2.21 -7.26
C PHE A 142 1.56 -3.41 -8.18
N GLY A 143 0.35 -3.62 -8.66
CA GLY A 143 0.02 -4.65 -9.63
C GLY A 143 0.23 -4.14 -11.06
N ILE A 144 1.20 -4.69 -11.76
CA ILE A 144 1.67 -4.19 -13.06
C ILE A 144 1.19 -5.12 -14.17
N ASP A 145 0.38 -4.63 -15.10
CA ASP A 145 -0.19 -5.34 -16.25
C ASP A 145 -1.68 -5.74 -16.08
N SER A 146 -2.31 -6.10 -17.21
CA SER A 146 -3.71 -6.54 -17.29
C SER A 146 -3.97 -7.91 -16.66
N ASN A 147 -2.95 -8.76 -16.60
CA ASN A 147 -3.07 -10.14 -16.12
C ASN A 147 -2.83 -10.29 -14.61
N VAL A 148 -2.63 -9.18 -13.92
CA VAL A 148 -2.46 -9.18 -12.48
C VAL A 148 -3.71 -9.69 -11.76
N ASN A 149 -3.53 -10.51 -10.73
CA ASN A 149 -4.63 -10.88 -9.85
C ASN A 149 -5.02 -9.68 -8.96
N SER A 150 -5.90 -8.83 -9.48
CA SER A 150 -6.33 -7.59 -8.81
C SER A 150 -6.98 -7.86 -7.45
N TYR A 151 -7.67 -8.98 -7.28
CA TYR A 151 -8.22 -9.39 -5.99
C TYR A 151 -7.11 -9.64 -4.97
N PHE A 152 -6.09 -10.40 -5.34
CA PHE A 152 -4.94 -10.67 -4.48
C PHE A 152 -4.24 -9.37 -4.06
N ILE A 153 -3.92 -8.50 -5.02
CA ILE A 153 -3.24 -7.21 -4.78
C ILE A 153 -4.05 -6.34 -3.80
N LYS A 154 -5.36 -6.21 -4.01
CA LYS A 154 -6.24 -5.46 -3.09
C LYS A 154 -6.32 -6.08 -1.69
N GLN A 155 -6.44 -7.42 -1.59
CA GLN A 155 -6.49 -8.10 -0.29
C GLN A 155 -5.17 -8.05 0.46
N LEU A 156 -4.04 -8.10 -0.25
CA LEU A 156 -2.71 -7.94 0.33
C LEU A 156 -2.52 -6.55 0.93
N ALA A 157 -2.90 -5.50 0.19
CA ALA A 157 -2.89 -4.12 0.68
C ALA A 157 -3.75 -3.96 1.94
N LYS A 158 -4.98 -4.50 1.90
CA LYS A 158 -5.91 -4.45 3.04
C LYS A 158 -5.36 -5.18 4.26
N ALA A 159 -4.72 -6.34 4.06
CA ALA A 159 -4.09 -7.11 5.13
C ALA A 159 -2.90 -6.38 5.76
N GLY A 160 -2.15 -5.62 4.95
CA GLY A 160 -0.96 -4.86 5.34
C GLY A 160 -1.23 -3.38 5.61
N ASN A 161 -2.45 -2.97 5.92
CA ASN A 161 -2.81 -1.59 6.29
C ASN A 161 -2.39 -0.51 5.26
N GLY A 162 -2.18 -0.90 4.02
CA GLY A 162 -1.81 0.00 2.93
C GLY A 162 -2.91 0.11 1.88
N LYS A 163 -2.49 0.54 0.69
CA LYS A 163 -3.38 0.70 -0.47
C LYS A 163 -2.76 0.07 -1.72
N ALA A 164 -3.59 -0.59 -2.52
CA ALA A 164 -3.19 -1.21 -3.78
C ALA A 164 -3.20 -0.20 -4.92
N GLU A 165 -2.21 -0.26 -5.79
CA GLU A 165 -2.18 0.47 -7.04
C GLU A 165 -2.14 -0.51 -8.22
N LEU A 166 -3.11 -0.42 -9.13
CA LEU A 166 -3.16 -1.24 -10.33
C LEU A 166 -2.75 -0.40 -11.53
N ILE A 167 -1.70 -0.84 -12.23
CA ILE A 167 -1.11 -0.14 -13.37
C ILE A 167 -1.48 -0.90 -14.65
N GLN A 168 -2.30 -0.27 -15.49
CA GLN A 168 -2.76 -0.87 -16.74
C GLN A 168 -1.70 -0.75 -17.85
N PRO A 169 -1.71 -1.61 -18.88
CA PRO A 169 -0.72 -1.62 -19.97
C PRO A 169 -0.53 -0.31 -20.72
N ASN A 170 -1.52 0.59 -20.68
CA ASN A 170 -1.48 1.89 -21.36
C ASN A 170 -1.04 3.03 -20.43
N GLU A 171 -0.78 2.75 -19.17
CA GLU A 171 -0.28 3.72 -18.18
C GLU A 171 1.24 3.67 -18.12
N LYS A 172 1.86 4.81 -17.84
CA LYS A 172 3.29 4.87 -17.55
C LYS A 172 3.54 4.37 -16.13
N ILE A 173 4.25 3.27 -16.03
CA ILE A 173 4.53 2.59 -14.76
C ILE A 173 5.30 3.53 -13.82
N ASP A 174 6.36 4.16 -14.32
CA ASP A 174 7.19 5.08 -13.56
C ASP A 174 6.40 6.28 -13.01
N ASP A 175 5.63 6.97 -13.85
CA ASP A 175 4.80 8.11 -13.44
C ASP A 175 3.81 7.74 -12.32
N LYS A 176 3.19 6.55 -12.46
CA LYS A 176 2.19 6.07 -11.50
C LYS A 176 2.81 5.73 -10.15
N ILE A 177 3.93 5.00 -10.16
CA ILE A 177 4.67 4.64 -8.95
C ILE A 177 5.13 5.90 -8.21
N ILE A 178 5.77 6.85 -8.91
CA ILE A 178 6.31 8.07 -8.31
C ILE A 178 5.21 8.92 -7.66
N ARG A 179 4.07 9.09 -8.35
CA ARG A 179 2.93 9.83 -7.79
C ARG A 179 2.34 9.16 -6.56
N THR A 180 2.20 7.83 -6.60
CA THR A 180 1.66 7.08 -5.46
C THR A 180 2.64 7.11 -4.31
N PHE A 181 3.95 7.03 -4.56
CA PHE A 181 4.97 7.14 -3.52
C PHE A 181 4.93 8.49 -2.80
N ALA A 182 4.83 9.60 -3.52
CA ALA A 182 4.67 10.92 -2.92
C ALA A 182 3.46 11.02 -1.97
N ARG A 183 2.37 10.26 -2.26
CA ARG A 183 1.20 10.16 -1.38
C ARG A 183 1.45 9.24 -0.17
N ILE A 184 2.24 8.17 -0.35
CA ILE A 184 2.62 7.24 0.73
C ILE A 184 3.45 7.96 1.81
N GLN A 185 4.23 8.95 1.42
CA GLN A 185 5.03 9.76 2.33
C GLN A 185 4.19 10.72 3.19
N THR A 186 2.95 11.01 2.79
CA THR A 186 2.03 11.84 3.57
C THR A 186 1.20 11.00 4.55
N PRO A 187 0.73 11.61 5.66
CA PRO A 187 -0.19 10.94 6.57
C PRO A 187 -1.44 10.45 5.85
N MET A 188 -1.92 9.27 6.22
CA MET A 188 -3.16 8.70 5.68
C MET A 188 -4.12 8.32 6.82
N VAL A 189 -5.40 8.19 6.49
CA VAL A 189 -6.38 7.64 7.41
C VAL A 189 -6.33 6.11 7.34
N GLU A 190 -6.08 5.48 8.45
CA GLU A 190 -5.99 4.02 8.59
C GLU A 190 -7.15 3.47 9.43
N ASN A 191 -7.42 2.18 9.29
CA ASN A 191 -8.40 1.46 10.11
C ASN A 191 -9.80 2.11 10.09
N ILE A 192 -10.24 2.55 8.93
CA ILE A 192 -11.52 3.22 8.75
C ILE A 192 -12.66 2.26 9.10
N GLN A 193 -13.54 2.71 9.99
CA GLN A 193 -14.73 2.01 10.41
C GLN A 193 -15.94 2.93 10.30
N VAL A 194 -17.07 2.40 9.87
CA VAL A 194 -18.34 3.10 9.85
C VAL A 194 -19.16 2.68 11.07
N ASP A 195 -19.52 3.65 11.89
CA ASP A 195 -20.39 3.47 13.05
C ASP A 195 -21.78 3.99 12.70
N TYR A 196 -22.70 3.07 12.53
CA TYR A 196 -24.08 3.35 12.14
C TYR A 196 -24.99 3.73 13.33
N GLY A 197 -24.46 3.77 14.56
CA GLY A 197 -25.25 4.08 15.76
C GLY A 197 -26.43 3.13 15.94
N GLN A 198 -27.64 3.68 16.13
CA GLN A 198 -28.89 2.91 16.25
C GLN A 198 -29.58 2.64 14.90
N ASN A 199 -28.96 3.03 13.79
CA ASN A 199 -29.51 2.78 12.46
C ASN A 199 -29.53 1.26 12.17
N LYS A 200 -30.64 0.79 11.60
CA LYS A 200 -30.78 -0.65 11.31
C LYS A 200 -30.10 -0.99 9.99
N LEU A 201 -28.81 -1.34 10.07
CA LEU A 201 -28.01 -1.81 8.93
C LEU A 201 -28.48 -3.20 8.50
N VAL A 202 -28.68 -3.38 7.21
CA VAL A 202 -29.01 -4.66 6.57
C VAL A 202 -27.79 -5.25 5.88
N ASP A 203 -27.07 -4.41 5.14
CA ASP A 203 -25.89 -4.83 4.36
C ASP A 203 -24.92 -3.65 4.17
N GLU A 204 -23.64 -3.96 4.02
CA GLU A 204 -22.59 -2.98 3.77
C GLU A 204 -21.57 -3.54 2.75
N ILE A 205 -21.26 -2.73 1.76
CA ILE A 205 -20.13 -2.98 0.84
C ILE A 205 -19.11 -1.86 1.03
N LYS A 206 -17.96 -2.24 1.57
CA LYS A 206 -16.82 -1.36 1.80
C LYS A 206 -15.56 -2.00 1.20
N GLU A 207 -14.98 -1.33 0.22
CA GLU A 207 -13.81 -1.86 -0.48
C GLU A 207 -12.49 -1.58 0.26
N GLU A 208 -12.37 -0.40 0.88
CA GLU A 208 -11.14 0.11 1.46
C GLU A 208 -11.28 0.33 2.97
N ASN A 209 -10.17 0.23 3.69
CA ASN A 209 -10.08 0.54 5.13
C ASN A 209 -9.02 1.60 5.45
N SER A 210 -8.42 2.19 4.41
CA SER A 210 -7.43 3.28 4.51
C SER A 210 -7.58 4.24 3.32
N LEU A 211 -7.22 5.51 3.54
CA LEU A 211 -7.30 6.57 2.54
C LEU A 211 -6.06 7.44 2.59
N PHE A 212 -5.58 7.83 1.45
CA PHE A 212 -4.68 8.98 1.35
C PHE A 212 -5.45 10.30 1.58
N ASN A 213 -4.72 11.35 1.92
CA ASN A 213 -5.29 12.69 1.99
C ASN A 213 -5.96 13.09 0.66
N TYR A 214 -7.07 13.82 0.73
CA TYR A 214 -7.89 14.25 -0.41
C TYR A 214 -8.50 13.12 -1.26
N GLU A 215 -8.67 11.92 -0.71
CA GLU A 215 -9.43 10.87 -1.35
C GLU A 215 -10.83 10.74 -0.77
N PHE A 216 -11.76 10.27 -1.61
CA PHE A 216 -13.10 9.93 -1.17
C PHE A 216 -13.16 8.51 -0.64
N PHE A 217 -13.66 8.37 0.59
CA PHE A 217 -14.11 7.10 1.11
C PHE A 217 -15.54 6.85 0.65
N ASN A 218 -15.75 5.74 -0.02
CA ASN A 218 -17.06 5.37 -0.53
C ASN A 218 -17.55 4.09 0.14
N VAL A 219 -18.79 4.13 0.62
CA VAL A 219 -19.46 2.95 1.16
C VAL A 219 -20.89 2.88 0.65
N PHE A 220 -21.33 1.69 0.31
CA PHE A 220 -22.71 1.38 -0.02
C PHE A 220 -23.31 0.62 1.17
N ALA A 221 -24.34 1.17 1.78
CA ALA A 221 -25.02 0.55 2.90
C ALA A 221 -26.53 0.54 2.67
N LYS A 222 -27.16 -0.59 2.98
CA LYS A 222 -28.61 -0.69 3.03
C LYS A 222 -29.07 -0.53 4.46
N ILE A 223 -29.81 0.57 4.73
CA ILE A 223 -30.32 0.91 6.05
C ILE A 223 -31.85 0.89 5.98
N GLU A 224 -32.50 0.13 6.86
CA GLU A 224 -33.99 0.09 6.92
C GLU A 224 -34.60 1.29 7.61
N GLU A 225 -33.90 1.80 8.62
CA GLU A 225 -34.42 2.93 9.43
C GLU A 225 -33.25 3.83 9.87
N ILE A 226 -33.34 5.11 9.55
CA ILE A 226 -32.35 6.12 9.93
C ILE A 226 -32.82 6.81 11.21
N LYS A 227 -32.14 6.58 12.33
CA LYS A 227 -32.40 7.13 13.65
C LYS A 227 -31.31 8.08 14.13
N ASP A 228 -30.08 7.75 13.83
CA ASP A 228 -28.90 8.42 14.32
C ASP A 228 -28.01 8.93 13.17
N ASP A 229 -27.11 9.82 13.54
CA ASP A 229 -25.99 10.21 12.69
C ASP A 229 -25.09 9.01 12.39
N ILE A 230 -24.45 9.02 11.22
CA ILE A 230 -23.42 8.04 10.88
C ILE A 230 -22.06 8.67 11.21
N LYS A 231 -21.19 7.90 11.85
CA LYS A 231 -19.83 8.34 12.16
C LYS A 231 -18.81 7.51 11.39
N LEU A 232 -17.85 8.18 10.82
CA LEU A 232 -16.65 7.56 10.29
C LEU A 232 -15.56 7.67 11.35
N LYS A 233 -14.93 6.57 11.72
CA LYS A 233 -13.81 6.52 12.65
C LYS A 233 -12.57 6.04 11.92
N GLY A 234 -11.42 6.61 12.21
CA GLY A 234 -10.15 6.20 11.63
C GLY A 234 -8.98 6.68 12.47
N LYS A 235 -7.78 6.23 12.13
CA LYS A 235 -6.55 6.66 12.79
C LYS A 235 -5.67 7.43 11.82
N ILE A 236 -5.04 8.49 12.31
CA ILE A 236 -3.98 9.23 11.60
C ILE A 236 -2.80 9.30 12.54
N LEU A 237 -1.65 8.74 12.15
CA LEU A 237 -0.45 8.64 12.97
C LEU A 237 -0.77 8.10 14.39
N GLY A 238 -1.54 7.01 14.45
CA GLY A 238 -1.95 6.34 15.68
C GLY A 238 -3.01 7.06 16.53
N LYS A 239 -3.36 8.32 16.22
CA LYS A 239 -4.42 9.07 16.92
C LYS A 239 -5.79 8.80 16.31
N GLU A 240 -6.82 8.65 17.14
CA GLU A 240 -8.18 8.43 16.67
C GLU A 240 -8.86 9.73 16.26
N TYR A 241 -9.53 9.69 15.11
CA TYR A 241 -10.35 10.77 14.58
C TYR A 241 -11.76 10.25 14.30
N THR A 242 -12.72 11.15 14.43
CA THR A 242 -14.14 10.84 14.15
C THR A 242 -14.75 11.96 13.35
N TRP A 243 -15.28 11.61 12.19
CA TRP A 243 -16.06 12.51 11.35
C TRP A 243 -17.53 12.12 11.43
N LYS A 244 -18.41 13.09 11.40
CA LYS A 244 -19.84 12.92 11.60
C LYS A 244 -20.59 13.31 10.33
N ILE A 245 -21.55 12.48 9.95
CA ILE A 245 -22.54 12.76 8.92
C ILE A 245 -23.89 12.85 9.62
N ALA A 246 -24.47 14.05 9.61
CA ALA A 246 -25.76 14.28 10.26
C ALA A 246 -26.87 13.49 9.54
N LYS A 247 -27.80 12.95 10.29
CA LYS A 247 -28.92 12.18 9.72
C LYS A 247 -29.73 12.97 8.72
N GLU A 248 -29.78 14.30 8.86
CA GLU A 248 -30.47 15.24 7.97
C GLU A 248 -29.81 15.35 6.58
N GLU A 249 -28.53 14.98 6.49
CA GLU A 249 -27.76 14.96 5.24
C GLU A 249 -27.94 13.64 4.47
N ILE A 250 -28.52 12.64 5.11
CA ILE A 250 -28.75 11.33 4.51
C ILE A 250 -30.03 11.37 3.68
N THR A 251 -29.90 11.35 2.38
CA THR A 251 -31.04 11.35 1.46
C THR A 251 -31.43 9.92 1.09
N ASN A 252 -32.75 9.63 1.11
CA ASN A 252 -33.30 8.41 0.53
C ASN A 252 -33.19 8.50 -1.01
N THR A 253 -32.52 7.56 -1.61
CA THR A 253 -32.62 7.32 -3.06
C THR A 253 -33.47 6.08 -3.24
N ASP A 254 -34.72 6.27 -3.67
CA ASP A 254 -35.62 5.20 -4.12
C ASP A 254 -35.05 4.44 -5.31
#